data_d3b27661304fd34443351418fc3fe33e
#
_entry.id   d3b27661304fd34443351418fc3fe33e
#
_cell.length_a   1.000
_cell.length_b   1.000
_cell.length_c   1.000
_cell.angle_alpha   90.00
_cell.angle_beta   90.00
_cell.angle_gamma   90.00
#
_symmetry.space_group_name_H-M   'P 1'
#
loop_
_entity.id
_entity.type
_entity.pdbx_description
1 polymer ?
#
loop_
_entity_poly.entity_id
_entity_poly.type
_entity_poly.pdbx_seq_one_letter_code
_entity_poly.pdbx_strand_id
1 'polypeptide(L)'
;MKSLLTWLICIINVCASGQNANQNQLATLLNKDSINSTMDGNLQVFYYYKSNNKKPQPLIVQLHSWSYPADSLKTIGLDSIAKKINYNYIFPNFRGVNNHSKACCSDFVITDIDEAIDWALKNMNVDKNRIHVIGYSGGGYATLAMYMKSRHNISGFSAWASISDLVAWYGESIERKNKYATEIVSCIGANNIFDTLKAKERSPLFWTTPVEKRKKCVLQIFAGIHDGYNGPVPISQSINFYNKLLSDFRETDTSKYVNKEDLKFMVNSQSFPYSNSSNKIGNRTILYQKASKKIMLTIFEGGHEMLSKQALEYILYPRNHQRF
;
A
#
# COMPACT_ATOMS: atom_id res chain seq x y z
N MET A 1 57.24 16.10 -1.27
CA MET A 1 55.78 16.42 -1.27
C MET A 1 55.15 15.86 -2.55
N LYS A 2 54.88 14.60 -2.61
CA LYS A 2 54.05 13.93 -3.64
C LYS A 2 53.80 12.51 -3.10
N SER A 3 52.63 12.28 -2.46
CA SER A 3 52.02 10.96 -2.30
C SER A 3 51.00 11.02 -1.16
N LEU A 4 49.76 11.48 -1.48
CA LEU A 4 48.60 11.33 -0.58
C LEU A 4 47.31 11.65 -1.36
N LEU A 5 47.13 11.04 -2.54
CA LEU A 5 45.87 11.25 -3.30
C LEU A 5 45.44 10.00 -4.08
N THR A 6 45.72 8.79 -3.61
CA THR A 6 45.38 7.57 -4.37
C THR A 6 44.58 6.52 -3.59
N TRP A 7 44.04 6.83 -2.42
CA TRP A 7 43.32 5.84 -1.57
C TRP A 7 41.87 6.12 -1.30
N LEU A 8 41.23 7.08 -2.03
CA LEU A 8 39.82 7.42 -1.76
C LEU A 8 38.81 7.01 -2.88
N ILE A 9 39.24 6.24 -3.88
CA ILE A 9 38.35 5.86 -5.02
C ILE A 9 37.90 4.39 -4.96
N CYS A 10 38.47 3.54 -4.13
CA CYS A 10 38.13 2.11 -4.08
C CYS A 10 36.96 1.72 -3.17
N ILE A 11 36.42 2.61 -2.34
CA ILE A 11 35.36 2.22 -1.36
C ILE A 11 33.94 2.43 -1.90
N ILE A 12 33.75 3.19 -2.96
CA ILE A 12 32.39 3.50 -3.49
C ILE A 12 31.86 2.41 -4.44
N ASN A 13 32.72 1.56 -5.02
CA ASN A 13 32.28 0.53 -5.98
C ASN A 13 31.85 -0.82 -5.36
N VAL A 14 32.10 -1.07 -4.07
CA VAL A 14 31.73 -2.34 -3.43
C VAL A 14 30.28 -2.33 -2.92
N CYS A 15 29.70 -1.16 -2.62
CA CYS A 15 28.30 -1.07 -2.19
C CYS A 15 27.28 -1.17 -3.35
N ALA A 16 27.65 -0.77 -4.57
CA ALA A 16 26.74 -0.83 -5.71
C ALA A 16 26.60 -2.25 -6.30
N SER A 17 27.66 -3.07 -6.20
CA SER A 17 27.63 -4.45 -6.69
C SER A 17 26.88 -5.42 -5.77
N GLY A 18 26.87 -5.17 -4.45
CA GLY A 18 26.12 -5.98 -3.49
C GLY A 18 24.60 -5.81 -3.58
N GLN A 19 24.12 -4.59 -3.91
CA GLN A 19 22.68 -4.34 -4.07
C GLN A 19 22.15 -4.94 -5.38
N ASN A 20 22.91 -4.90 -6.45
CA ASN A 20 22.50 -5.48 -7.74
C ASN A 20 22.53 -7.03 -7.74
N ALA A 21 23.47 -7.64 -7.03
CA ALA A 21 23.53 -9.11 -6.89
C ALA A 21 22.36 -9.67 -6.06
N ASN A 22 21.93 -8.97 -5.00
CA ASN A 22 20.75 -9.36 -4.22
C ASN A 22 19.43 -9.16 -4.97
N GLN A 23 19.30 -8.10 -5.79
CA GLN A 23 18.09 -7.89 -6.61
C GLN A 23 17.94 -8.95 -7.71
N ASN A 24 19.04 -9.38 -8.33
CA ASN A 24 19.00 -10.46 -9.32
C ASN A 24 18.76 -11.85 -8.70
N GLN A 25 19.18 -12.11 -7.47
CA GLN A 25 18.86 -13.35 -6.75
C GLN A 25 17.38 -13.41 -6.31
N LEU A 26 16.76 -12.30 -5.94
CA LEU A 26 15.34 -12.25 -5.58
C LEU A 26 14.43 -12.46 -6.80
N ALA A 27 14.82 -11.97 -7.99
CA ALA A 27 14.08 -12.17 -9.25
C ALA A 27 13.92 -13.64 -9.66
N THR A 28 14.77 -14.55 -9.17
CA THR A 28 14.72 -15.99 -9.47
C THR A 28 13.76 -16.79 -8.57
N LEU A 29 13.10 -16.14 -7.60
CA LEU A 29 12.25 -16.82 -6.63
C LEU A 29 10.76 -16.84 -6.98
N LEU A 30 10.31 -15.99 -7.89
CA LEU A 30 8.92 -15.90 -8.33
C LEU A 30 8.75 -16.50 -9.73
N ASN A 31 7.66 -17.23 -9.90
CA ASN A 31 7.19 -17.62 -11.21
C ASN A 31 6.49 -16.42 -11.87
N LYS A 32 6.44 -16.39 -13.21
CA LYS A 32 5.77 -15.40 -14.01
C LYS A 32 4.66 -16.06 -14.83
N ASP A 33 3.49 -15.40 -14.88
CA ASP A 33 2.38 -15.79 -15.74
C ASP A 33 1.58 -14.52 -16.13
N SER A 34 0.52 -14.67 -16.89
CA SER A 34 -0.29 -13.58 -17.38
C SER A 34 -1.73 -13.99 -17.65
N ILE A 35 -2.63 -13.02 -17.64
CA ILE A 35 -4.03 -13.15 -18.03
C ILE A 35 -4.39 -12.05 -19.02
N ASN A 36 -5.33 -12.33 -19.92
CA ASN A 36 -5.94 -11.30 -20.73
C ASN A 36 -7.04 -10.62 -19.91
N SER A 37 -6.92 -9.31 -19.71
CA SER A 37 -7.95 -8.53 -19.01
C SER A 37 -9.29 -8.61 -19.74
N THR A 38 -10.37 -8.91 -19.01
CA THR A 38 -11.73 -8.90 -19.58
C THR A 38 -12.19 -7.50 -19.97
N MET A 39 -11.54 -6.46 -19.48
CA MET A 39 -11.88 -5.07 -19.80
C MET A 39 -11.51 -4.66 -21.22
N ASP A 40 -10.39 -5.17 -21.76
CA ASP A 40 -9.90 -4.73 -23.09
C ASP A 40 -9.01 -5.75 -23.81
N GLY A 41 -8.93 -6.98 -23.31
CA GLY A 41 -8.10 -8.04 -23.90
C GLY A 41 -6.58 -7.88 -23.70
N ASN A 42 -6.13 -6.81 -23.08
CA ASN A 42 -4.69 -6.58 -22.88
C ASN A 42 -4.09 -7.55 -21.88
N LEU A 43 -2.89 -8.03 -22.19
CA LEU A 43 -2.16 -8.95 -21.34
C LEU A 43 -1.71 -8.28 -20.05
N GLN A 44 -2.12 -8.85 -18.92
CA GLN A 44 -1.71 -8.42 -17.57
C GLN A 44 -0.79 -9.48 -16.97
N VAL A 45 0.46 -9.11 -16.80
CA VAL A 45 1.50 -9.97 -16.22
C VAL A 45 1.39 -9.94 -14.69
N PHE A 46 1.75 -11.04 -14.05
CA PHE A 46 1.93 -11.10 -12.60
C PHE A 46 3.06 -12.07 -12.25
N TYR A 47 3.60 -11.88 -11.05
CA TYR A 47 4.60 -12.74 -10.46
C TYR A 47 3.99 -13.46 -9.26
N TYR A 48 4.37 -14.73 -9.04
CA TYR A 48 3.74 -15.51 -7.99
C TYR A 48 4.66 -16.56 -7.36
N TYR A 49 4.30 -16.94 -6.15
CA TYR A 49 4.81 -18.10 -5.46
C TYR A 49 3.64 -18.98 -5.02
N LYS A 50 3.67 -20.25 -5.41
CA LYS A 50 2.68 -21.26 -5.01
C LYS A 50 3.23 -22.06 -3.85
N SER A 51 2.49 -22.07 -2.73
CA SER A 51 2.79 -22.93 -1.59
C SER A 51 2.79 -24.41 -2.01
N ASN A 52 3.75 -25.17 -1.50
CA ASN A 52 3.82 -26.63 -1.70
C ASN A 52 3.07 -27.40 -0.59
N ASN A 53 2.37 -26.69 0.32
CA ASN A 53 1.62 -27.31 1.39
C ASN A 53 0.39 -28.05 0.85
N LYS A 54 0.14 -29.25 1.37
CA LYS A 54 -1.05 -30.04 1.00
C LYS A 54 -2.36 -29.42 1.50
N LYS A 55 -2.33 -28.68 2.63
CA LYS A 55 -3.48 -27.95 3.15
C LYS A 55 -3.60 -26.57 2.49
N PRO A 56 -4.81 -26.06 2.24
CA PRO A 56 -5.01 -24.71 1.72
C PRO A 56 -4.29 -23.65 2.57
N GLN A 57 -3.57 -22.74 1.90
CA GLN A 57 -2.77 -21.69 2.53
C GLN A 57 -3.33 -20.31 2.23
N PRO A 58 -3.09 -19.30 3.11
CA PRO A 58 -3.42 -17.92 2.80
C PRO A 58 -2.88 -17.49 1.45
N LEU A 59 -3.57 -16.52 0.82
CA LEU A 59 -3.09 -15.78 -0.34
C LEU A 59 -2.69 -14.37 0.07
N ILE A 60 -1.45 -14.01 -0.20
CA ILE A 60 -0.94 -12.65 -0.07
C ILE A 60 -0.94 -12.01 -1.46
N VAL A 61 -1.74 -10.97 -1.63
CA VAL A 61 -1.79 -10.16 -2.85
C VAL A 61 -1.04 -8.87 -2.55
N GLN A 62 0.14 -8.71 -3.11
CA GLN A 62 0.92 -7.48 -2.98
C GLN A 62 0.63 -6.55 -4.16
N LEU A 63 0.43 -5.26 -3.89
CA LEU A 63 0.20 -4.24 -4.90
C LEU A 63 1.42 -3.33 -5.01
N HIS A 64 1.88 -3.10 -6.27
CA HIS A 64 3.07 -2.30 -6.55
C HIS A 64 2.82 -0.81 -6.30
N SER A 65 3.90 -0.04 -6.11
CA SER A 65 3.81 1.38 -5.79
C SER A 65 3.52 2.23 -7.04
N TRP A 66 3.38 3.56 -6.86
CA TRP A 66 2.94 4.49 -7.90
C TRP A 66 3.81 4.46 -9.17
N SER A 67 5.13 4.50 -9.00
CA SER A 67 6.10 4.68 -10.10
C SER A 67 6.81 3.39 -10.53
N TYR A 68 6.48 2.26 -9.93
CA TYR A 68 7.17 1.00 -10.20
C TYR A 68 6.15 -0.08 -10.56
N PRO A 69 6.17 -0.60 -11.81
CA PRO A 69 5.33 -1.70 -12.22
C PRO A 69 5.81 -3.02 -11.57
N ALA A 70 4.99 -4.07 -11.66
CA ALA A 70 5.37 -5.37 -11.10
C ALA A 70 6.67 -5.94 -11.70
N ASP A 71 6.94 -5.65 -12.97
CA ASP A 71 8.18 -6.09 -13.66
C ASP A 71 9.46 -5.55 -13.02
N SER A 72 9.38 -4.47 -12.25
CA SER A 72 10.51 -3.95 -11.47
C SER A 72 10.90 -4.86 -10.30
N LEU A 73 10.04 -5.81 -9.92
CA LEU A 73 10.18 -6.75 -8.79
C LEU A 73 10.54 -6.05 -7.47
N LYS A 74 10.08 -4.81 -7.29
CA LYS A 74 10.25 -4.08 -6.02
C LYS A 74 9.23 -4.56 -4.99
N THR A 75 9.37 -5.81 -4.57
CA THR A 75 8.50 -6.47 -3.59
C THR A 75 8.78 -6.07 -2.16
N ILE A 76 9.86 -5.31 -1.95
CA ILE A 76 10.34 -4.88 -0.62
C ILE A 76 10.43 -6.03 0.40
N GLY A 77 10.78 -7.23 -0.10
CA GLY A 77 10.99 -8.44 0.70
C GLY A 77 9.74 -9.18 1.15
N LEU A 78 8.55 -8.75 0.72
CA LEU A 78 7.29 -9.41 1.11
C LEU A 78 7.15 -10.80 0.49
N ASP A 79 7.60 -10.96 -0.76
CA ASP A 79 7.72 -12.23 -1.48
C ASP A 79 8.59 -13.24 -0.73
N SER A 80 9.76 -12.80 -0.27
CA SER A 80 10.69 -13.64 0.49
C SER A 80 10.10 -14.10 1.82
N ILE A 81 9.36 -13.22 2.51
CA ILE A 81 8.68 -13.57 3.75
C ILE A 81 7.55 -14.56 3.48
N ALA A 82 6.70 -14.31 2.46
CA ALA A 82 5.61 -15.20 2.07
C ALA A 82 6.14 -16.60 1.72
N LYS A 83 7.26 -16.69 0.99
CA LYS A 83 7.94 -17.94 0.68
C LYS A 83 8.47 -18.64 1.93
N LYS A 84 9.12 -17.91 2.84
CA LYS A 84 9.66 -18.46 4.09
C LYS A 84 8.59 -19.11 4.96
N ILE A 85 7.39 -18.50 5.01
CA ILE A 85 6.25 -19.04 5.75
C ILE A 85 5.39 -20.00 4.91
N ASN A 86 5.80 -20.23 3.65
CA ASN A 86 5.17 -21.14 2.69
C ASN A 86 3.67 -20.81 2.44
N TYR A 87 3.36 -19.51 2.25
CA TYR A 87 2.04 -19.03 1.86
C TYR A 87 1.98 -18.72 0.37
N ASN A 88 0.79 -18.78 -0.23
CA ASN A 88 0.60 -18.35 -1.60
C ASN A 88 0.82 -16.83 -1.71
N TYR A 89 1.45 -16.39 -2.77
CA TYR A 89 1.75 -14.99 -3.02
C TYR A 89 1.52 -14.66 -4.49
N ILE A 90 0.95 -13.49 -4.77
CA ILE A 90 0.79 -12.94 -6.12
C ILE A 90 1.08 -11.45 -6.13
N PHE A 91 1.78 -11.00 -7.19
CA PHE A 91 2.18 -9.60 -7.40
C PHE A 91 1.79 -9.18 -8.82
N PRO A 92 0.53 -8.73 -9.03
CA PRO A 92 0.00 -8.36 -10.33
C PRO A 92 0.51 -7.00 -10.80
N ASN A 93 0.58 -6.81 -12.13
CA ASN A 93 0.99 -5.54 -12.74
C ASN A 93 -0.14 -4.50 -12.82
N PHE A 94 -1.39 -4.91 -12.81
CA PHE A 94 -2.59 -4.07 -12.82
C PHE A 94 -2.42 -2.69 -13.49
N ARG A 95 -2.06 -2.68 -14.78
CA ARG A 95 -1.82 -1.51 -15.65
C ARG A 95 -0.48 -0.80 -15.46
N GLY A 96 0.43 -1.31 -14.63
CA GLY A 96 1.77 -0.73 -14.45
C GLY A 96 1.78 0.61 -13.74
N VAL A 97 2.65 1.53 -14.14
CA VAL A 97 2.84 2.81 -13.44
C VAL A 97 1.59 3.70 -13.48
N ASN A 98 1.38 4.48 -12.42
CA ASN A 98 0.22 5.37 -12.30
C ASN A 98 0.45 6.72 -13.00
N ASN A 99 0.48 6.73 -14.33
CA ASN A 99 0.68 7.92 -15.15
C ASN A 99 -0.16 7.94 -16.42
N HIS A 100 -1.26 7.19 -16.47
CA HIS A 100 -2.20 7.16 -17.60
C HIS A 100 -3.61 6.76 -17.15
N SER A 101 -4.61 7.03 -17.98
CA SER A 101 -6.03 6.95 -17.63
C SER A 101 -6.53 5.54 -17.29
N LYS A 102 -5.92 4.46 -17.80
CA LYS A 102 -6.27 3.09 -17.46
C LYS A 102 -5.66 2.60 -16.14
N ALA A 103 -4.67 3.34 -15.58
CA ALA A 103 -4.09 3.08 -14.24
C ALA A 103 -4.86 3.84 -13.15
N CYS A 104 -4.22 4.17 -12.02
CA CYS A 104 -4.74 5.07 -10.99
C CYS A 104 -6.12 4.69 -10.45
N CYS A 105 -6.26 3.45 -10.00
CA CYS A 105 -7.50 2.90 -9.43
C CYS A 105 -8.72 3.05 -10.34
N SER A 106 -8.51 3.02 -11.68
CA SER A 106 -9.59 2.86 -12.64
C SER A 106 -10.30 1.52 -12.46
N ASP A 107 -11.44 1.36 -13.11
CA ASP A 107 -12.14 0.07 -13.12
C ASP A 107 -11.28 -1.02 -13.79
N PHE A 108 -10.39 -0.66 -14.72
CA PHE A 108 -9.38 -1.58 -15.26
C PHE A 108 -8.44 -2.13 -14.17
N VAL A 109 -7.93 -1.26 -13.29
CA VAL A 109 -7.05 -1.65 -12.17
C VAL A 109 -7.77 -2.60 -11.21
N ILE A 110 -9.00 -2.26 -10.83
CA ILE A 110 -9.80 -3.07 -9.90
C ILE A 110 -10.06 -4.46 -10.51
N THR A 111 -10.49 -4.48 -11.78
CA THR A 111 -10.77 -5.73 -12.50
C THR A 111 -9.52 -6.59 -12.65
N ASP A 112 -8.40 -6.03 -13.06
CA ASP A 112 -7.16 -6.79 -13.27
C ASP A 112 -6.62 -7.40 -11.97
N ILE A 113 -6.73 -6.68 -10.84
CA ILE A 113 -6.35 -7.23 -9.52
C ILE A 113 -7.31 -8.36 -9.12
N ASP A 114 -8.60 -8.17 -9.30
CA ASP A 114 -9.60 -9.19 -9.01
C ASP A 114 -9.41 -10.44 -9.89
N GLU A 115 -9.08 -10.29 -11.17
CA GLU A 115 -8.77 -11.38 -12.10
C GLU A 115 -7.49 -12.13 -11.72
N ALA A 116 -6.47 -11.42 -11.23
CA ALA A 116 -5.28 -12.06 -10.67
C ALA A 116 -5.60 -12.91 -9.43
N ILE A 117 -6.55 -12.44 -8.59
CA ILE A 117 -7.06 -13.24 -7.46
C ILE A 117 -7.83 -14.48 -7.97
N ASP A 118 -8.68 -14.35 -9.01
CA ASP A 118 -9.37 -15.49 -9.63
C ASP A 118 -8.38 -16.52 -10.15
N TRP A 119 -7.33 -16.04 -10.84
CA TRP A 119 -6.28 -16.95 -11.32
C TRP A 119 -5.61 -17.72 -10.17
N ALA A 120 -5.27 -17.01 -9.07
CA ALA A 120 -4.69 -17.64 -7.90
C ALA A 120 -5.63 -18.67 -7.26
N LEU A 121 -6.91 -18.35 -7.13
CA LEU A 121 -7.94 -19.25 -6.58
C LEU A 121 -8.15 -20.51 -7.45
N LYS A 122 -7.93 -20.40 -8.75
CA LYS A 122 -8.05 -21.52 -9.71
C LYS A 122 -6.78 -22.39 -9.75
N ASN A 123 -5.60 -21.79 -9.62
CA ASN A 123 -4.32 -22.45 -9.92
C ASN A 123 -3.47 -22.76 -8.70
N MET A 124 -3.84 -22.24 -7.51
CA MET A 124 -3.12 -22.46 -6.25
C MET A 124 -4.05 -23.09 -5.21
N ASN A 125 -3.46 -23.75 -4.20
CA ASN A 125 -4.21 -24.28 -3.06
C ASN A 125 -4.46 -23.17 -2.01
N VAL A 126 -5.43 -22.29 -2.31
CA VAL A 126 -5.74 -21.11 -1.50
C VAL A 126 -6.85 -21.39 -0.48
N ASP A 127 -6.64 -20.98 0.76
CA ASP A 127 -7.71 -20.83 1.75
C ASP A 127 -8.54 -19.57 1.43
N LYS A 128 -9.72 -19.77 0.87
CA LYS A 128 -10.63 -18.69 0.42
C LYS A 128 -11.04 -17.72 1.54
N ASN A 129 -10.89 -18.14 2.81
CA ASN A 129 -11.18 -17.29 3.97
C ASN A 129 -9.98 -16.48 4.45
N ARG A 130 -8.81 -16.67 3.84
CA ARG A 130 -7.57 -15.99 4.22
C ARG A 130 -6.87 -15.38 2.99
N ILE A 131 -7.56 -14.44 2.35
CA ILE A 131 -7.02 -13.61 1.26
C ILE A 131 -6.68 -12.25 1.86
N HIS A 132 -5.44 -11.80 1.67
CA HIS A 132 -4.92 -10.56 2.23
C HIS A 132 -4.32 -9.69 1.13
N VAL A 133 -4.72 -8.41 1.10
CA VAL A 133 -4.19 -7.42 0.15
C VAL A 133 -3.29 -6.45 0.90
N ILE A 134 -2.08 -6.28 0.42
CA ILE A 134 -1.05 -5.45 1.05
C ILE A 134 -0.42 -4.53 0.02
N GLY A 135 -0.31 -3.25 0.34
CA GLY A 135 0.33 -2.30 -0.55
C GLY A 135 0.92 -1.10 0.17
N TYR A 136 1.89 -0.48 -0.50
CA TYR A 136 2.65 0.65 -0.03
C TYR A 136 2.62 1.78 -1.05
N SER A 137 2.47 3.04 -0.62
CA SER A 137 2.45 4.20 -1.51
C SER A 137 1.31 4.09 -2.54
N GLY A 138 1.58 4.09 -3.83
CA GLY A 138 0.62 3.77 -4.88
C GLY A 138 -0.03 2.39 -4.70
N GLY A 139 0.68 1.40 -4.16
CA GLY A 139 0.10 0.11 -3.76
C GLY A 139 -0.83 0.24 -2.55
N GLY A 140 -0.54 1.15 -1.62
CA GLY A 140 -1.45 1.52 -0.53
C GLY A 140 -2.73 2.16 -1.07
N TYR A 141 -2.63 3.04 -2.06
CA TYR A 141 -3.76 3.60 -2.79
C TYR A 141 -4.61 2.50 -3.44
N ALA A 142 -3.98 1.59 -4.18
CA ALA A 142 -4.68 0.45 -4.77
C ALA A 142 -5.29 -0.47 -3.68
N THR A 143 -4.64 -0.65 -2.52
CA THR A 143 -5.18 -1.43 -1.39
C THR A 143 -6.47 -0.80 -0.85
N LEU A 144 -6.51 0.53 -0.68
CA LEU A 144 -7.73 1.24 -0.29
C LEU A 144 -8.82 1.11 -1.37
N ALA A 145 -8.43 1.19 -2.65
CA ALA A 145 -9.36 1.01 -3.77
C ALA A 145 -9.97 -0.41 -3.79
N MET A 146 -9.16 -1.44 -3.56
CA MET A 146 -9.64 -2.83 -3.43
C MET A 146 -10.53 -3.01 -2.20
N TYR A 147 -10.24 -2.34 -1.08
CA TYR A 147 -11.15 -2.33 0.07
C TYR A 147 -12.52 -1.78 -0.32
N MET A 148 -12.59 -0.75 -1.15
CA MET A 148 -13.86 -0.15 -1.57
C MET A 148 -14.57 -0.98 -2.64
N LYS A 149 -13.86 -1.49 -3.67
CA LYS A 149 -14.48 -1.98 -4.91
C LYS A 149 -14.32 -3.48 -5.21
N SER A 150 -13.33 -4.19 -4.64
CA SER A 150 -13.09 -5.60 -4.99
C SER A 150 -14.35 -6.46 -4.85
N ARG A 151 -14.59 -7.34 -5.83
CA ARG A 151 -15.67 -8.31 -5.80
C ARG A 151 -15.41 -9.50 -4.86
N HIS A 152 -14.14 -9.74 -4.49
CA HIS A 152 -13.78 -10.86 -3.63
C HIS A 152 -14.05 -10.63 -2.14
N ASN A 153 -14.23 -11.72 -1.42
CA ASN A 153 -14.30 -11.74 0.05
C ASN A 153 -12.87 -11.76 0.62
N ILE A 154 -12.27 -10.58 0.69
CA ILE A 154 -10.92 -10.39 1.24
C ILE A 154 -11.02 -10.26 2.75
N SER A 155 -10.22 -11.04 3.48
CA SER A 155 -10.26 -11.10 4.96
C SER A 155 -9.50 -9.94 5.61
N GLY A 156 -8.46 -9.44 4.95
CA GLY A 156 -7.66 -8.36 5.50
C GLY A 156 -6.98 -7.49 4.46
N PHE A 157 -6.85 -6.21 4.79
CA PHE A 157 -6.17 -5.20 4.00
C PHE A 157 -5.13 -4.48 4.86
N SER A 158 -3.93 -4.28 4.32
CA SER A 158 -2.84 -3.54 4.97
C SER A 158 -2.32 -2.46 4.03
N ALA A 159 -2.71 -1.21 4.30
CA ALA A 159 -2.43 -0.05 3.47
C ALA A 159 -1.40 0.85 4.14
N TRP A 160 -0.25 1.04 3.50
CA TRP A 160 0.90 1.77 4.03
C TRP A 160 1.18 3.03 3.22
N ALA A 161 1.38 4.17 3.91
CA ALA A 161 1.66 5.45 3.27
C ALA A 161 0.72 5.73 2.07
N SER A 162 -0.58 5.54 2.28
CA SER A 162 -1.60 5.43 1.25
C SER A 162 -2.11 6.78 0.77
N ILE A 163 -2.31 6.92 -0.54
CA ILE A 163 -3.08 8.02 -1.11
C ILE A 163 -4.57 7.64 -1.04
N SER A 164 -5.45 8.56 -0.68
CA SER A 164 -6.91 8.35 -0.67
C SER A 164 -7.68 9.42 -1.43
N ASP A 165 -7.07 10.60 -1.63
CA ASP A 165 -7.66 11.79 -2.23
C ASP A 165 -6.68 12.39 -3.25
N LEU A 166 -6.95 12.20 -4.55
CA LEU A 166 -6.14 12.78 -5.63
C LEU A 166 -6.32 14.30 -5.76
N VAL A 167 -7.44 14.87 -5.27
CA VAL A 167 -7.67 16.32 -5.31
C VAL A 167 -6.70 17.02 -4.36
N ALA A 168 -6.68 16.58 -3.09
CA ALA A 168 -5.76 17.13 -2.10
C ALA A 168 -4.30 16.86 -2.51
N TRP A 169 -3.99 15.62 -2.92
CA TRP A 169 -2.62 15.24 -3.28
C TRP A 169 -2.08 15.96 -4.51
N TYR A 170 -2.96 16.33 -5.47
CA TYR A 170 -2.60 17.19 -6.59
C TYR A 170 -2.14 18.57 -6.12
N GLY A 171 -2.92 19.24 -5.25
CA GLY A 171 -2.55 20.53 -4.67
C GLY A 171 -1.22 20.48 -3.95
N GLU A 172 -1.03 19.50 -3.06
CA GLU A 172 0.21 19.26 -2.33
C GLU A 172 1.40 18.98 -3.28
N SER A 173 1.16 18.29 -4.39
CA SER A 173 2.18 17.98 -5.40
C SER A 173 2.58 19.21 -6.22
N ILE A 174 1.66 20.12 -6.50
CA ILE A 174 1.93 21.42 -7.13
C ILE A 174 2.82 22.27 -6.22
N GLU A 175 2.43 22.43 -4.95
CA GLU A 175 3.18 23.23 -3.96
C GLU A 175 4.63 22.72 -3.82
N ARG A 176 4.83 21.41 -3.82
CA ARG A 176 6.14 20.76 -3.71
C ARG A 176 6.89 20.64 -5.04
N LYS A 177 6.30 21.07 -6.13
CA LYS A 177 6.89 21.02 -7.48
C LYS A 177 7.42 19.62 -7.85
N ASN A 178 6.69 18.57 -7.49
CA ASN A 178 7.08 17.20 -7.79
C ASN A 178 6.30 16.65 -9.00
N LYS A 179 6.79 15.54 -9.57
CA LYS A 179 6.24 14.92 -10.78
C LYS A 179 4.79 14.40 -10.62
N TYR A 180 4.33 14.17 -9.39
CA TYR A 180 3.02 13.57 -9.17
C TYR A 180 1.88 14.46 -9.63
N ALA A 181 2.04 15.80 -9.62
CA ALA A 181 1.04 16.70 -10.18
C ALA A 181 0.74 16.38 -11.65
N THR A 182 1.77 16.23 -12.50
CA THR A 182 1.62 15.88 -13.90
C THR A 182 1.09 14.45 -14.07
N GLU A 183 1.60 13.50 -13.30
CA GLU A 183 1.16 12.10 -13.35
C GLU A 183 -0.31 11.96 -12.95
N ILE A 184 -0.80 12.72 -11.94
CA ILE A 184 -2.22 12.75 -11.55
C ILE A 184 -3.07 13.26 -12.71
N VAL A 185 -2.68 14.34 -13.39
CA VAL A 185 -3.40 14.85 -14.57
C VAL A 185 -3.49 13.78 -15.66
N SER A 186 -2.41 13.06 -15.91
CA SER A 186 -2.40 11.94 -16.86
C SER A 186 -3.34 10.79 -16.44
N CYS A 187 -3.45 10.54 -15.14
CA CYS A 187 -4.36 9.52 -14.57
C CYS A 187 -5.83 9.85 -14.75
N ILE A 188 -6.22 11.09 -14.53
CA ILE A 188 -7.64 11.50 -14.60
C ILE A 188 -8.14 11.68 -16.03
N GLY A 189 -7.26 11.58 -17.04
CA GLY A 189 -7.63 11.66 -18.46
C GLY A 189 -8.19 13.01 -18.90
N ALA A 190 -7.80 14.12 -18.27
CA ALA A 190 -8.38 15.46 -18.45
C ALA A 190 -7.55 16.34 -19.42
N ASN A 191 -7.22 15.91 -20.61
CA ASN A 191 -6.59 16.70 -21.67
C ASN A 191 -5.46 17.64 -21.19
N ASN A 192 -4.60 17.16 -20.29
CA ASN A 192 -3.54 17.92 -19.61
C ASN A 192 -4.04 19.06 -18.69
N ILE A 193 -5.33 19.08 -18.34
CA ILE A 193 -5.92 20.00 -17.37
C ILE A 193 -6.47 19.21 -16.19
N PHE A 194 -6.21 19.68 -14.97
CA PHE A 194 -6.73 19.05 -13.77
C PHE A 194 -8.25 19.17 -13.70
N ASP A 195 -8.93 18.04 -13.56
CA ASP A 195 -10.39 17.94 -13.41
C ASP A 195 -10.73 17.35 -12.03
N THR A 196 -11.30 18.18 -11.17
CA THR A 196 -11.67 17.81 -9.80
C THR A 196 -12.68 16.66 -9.73
N LEU A 197 -13.65 16.60 -10.65
CA LEU A 197 -14.65 15.55 -10.64
C LEU A 197 -14.03 14.20 -10.99
N LYS A 198 -13.23 14.17 -12.07
CA LYS A 198 -12.49 12.97 -12.46
C LYS A 198 -11.46 12.54 -11.41
N ALA A 199 -10.81 13.48 -10.74
CA ALA A 199 -9.92 13.17 -9.63
C ALA A 199 -10.69 12.50 -8.47
N LYS A 200 -11.88 12.97 -8.11
CA LYS A 200 -12.75 12.35 -7.11
C LYS A 200 -13.21 10.95 -7.52
N GLU A 201 -13.54 10.73 -8.80
CA GLU A 201 -13.88 9.40 -9.33
C GLU A 201 -12.75 8.37 -9.19
N ARG A 202 -11.51 8.83 -9.04
CA ARG A 202 -10.30 8.01 -8.82
C ARG A 202 -9.82 7.99 -7.38
N SER A 203 -10.55 8.61 -6.45
CA SER A 203 -10.16 8.78 -5.06
C SER A 203 -11.01 7.92 -4.13
N PRO A 204 -10.47 6.89 -3.49
CA PRO A 204 -11.21 6.03 -2.55
C PRO A 204 -11.93 6.81 -1.44
N LEU A 205 -11.42 7.98 -1.06
CA LEU A 205 -12.03 8.85 -0.06
C LEU A 205 -13.47 9.25 -0.42
N PHE A 206 -13.78 9.42 -1.71
CA PHE A 206 -15.11 9.87 -2.16
C PHE A 206 -16.05 8.74 -2.57
N TRP A 207 -15.59 7.49 -2.52
CA TRP A 207 -16.43 6.36 -2.91
C TRP A 207 -17.33 5.89 -1.78
N THR A 208 -18.49 5.34 -2.15
CA THR A 208 -19.41 4.72 -1.20
C THR A 208 -18.79 3.46 -0.61
N THR A 209 -18.70 3.37 0.70
CA THR A 209 -18.15 2.19 1.40
C THR A 209 -19.15 1.05 1.35
N PRO A 210 -18.76 -0.15 0.87
CA PRO A 210 -19.64 -1.33 0.87
C PRO A 210 -19.66 -1.94 2.29
N VAL A 211 -20.33 -1.26 3.22
CA VAL A 211 -20.33 -1.53 4.67
C VAL A 211 -20.65 -3.00 4.96
N GLU A 212 -21.73 -3.55 4.39
CA GLU A 212 -22.15 -4.93 4.64
C GLU A 212 -21.08 -5.95 4.25
N LYS A 213 -20.41 -5.72 3.13
CA LYS A 213 -19.31 -6.57 2.65
C LYS A 213 -18.06 -6.46 3.52
N ARG A 214 -17.78 -5.28 4.07
CA ARG A 214 -16.54 -4.97 4.78
C ARG A 214 -16.61 -5.08 6.31
N LYS A 215 -17.79 -5.20 6.90
CA LYS A 215 -17.96 -5.29 8.37
C LYS A 215 -17.18 -6.43 9.05
N LYS A 216 -16.81 -7.47 8.31
CA LYS A 216 -15.99 -8.59 8.81
C LYS A 216 -14.51 -8.50 8.41
N CYS A 217 -14.15 -7.60 7.49
CA CYS A 217 -12.78 -7.45 7.00
C CYS A 217 -11.95 -6.63 7.98
N VAL A 218 -10.69 -7.02 8.18
CA VAL A 218 -9.72 -6.20 8.88
C VAL A 218 -9.12 -5.20 7.90
N LEU A 219 -9.07 -3.92 8.27
CA LEU A 219 -8.32 -2.90 7.56
C LEU A 219 -7.33 -2.23 8.50
N GLN A 220 -6.07 -2.24 8.12
CA GLN A 220 -4.99 -1.60 8.85
C GLN A 220 -4.35 -0.55 7.97
N ILE A 221 -4.30 0.68 8.46
CA ILE A 221 -3.77 1.85 7.77
C ILE A 221 -2.56 2.34 8.56
N PHE A 222 -1.41 2.44 7.89
CA PHE A 222 -0.16 2.86 8.50
C PHE A 222 0.44 4.05 7.75
N ALA A 223 0.95 5.04 8.50
CA ALA A 223 1.70 6.15 7.93
C ALA A 223 2.84 6.56 8.87
N GLY A 224 4.00 6.89 8.31
CA GLY A 224 5.10 7.50 9.06
C GLY A 224 4.84 8.99 9.26
N ILE A 225 5.11 9.49 10.46
CA ILE A 225 4.80 10.88 10.86
C ILE A 225 5.49 11.93 9.98
N HIS A 226 6.66 11.59 9.41
CA HIS A 226 7.42 12.50 8.54
C HIS A 226 7.03 12.38 7.06
N ASP A 227 6.12 11.47 6.70
CA ASP A 227 5.62 11.41 5.33
C ASP A 227 4.81 12.67 5.01
N GLY A 228 5.07 13.22 3.83
CA GLY A 228 4.56 14.53 3.51
C GLY A 228 5.58 15.66 3.74
N TYR A 229 6.64 15.41 4.48
CA TYR A 229 7.83 16.28 4.59
C TYR A 229 9.01 15.69 3.83
N ASN A 230 9.48 14.51 4.25
CA ASN A 230 10.57 13.79 3.59
C ASN A 230 10.08 12.82 2.52
N GLY A 231 8.78 12.54 2.49
CA GLY A 231 8.09 11.67 1.55
C GLY A 231 6.99 12.40 0.78
N PRO A 232 6.40 11.76 -0.23
CA PRO A 232 5.44 12.40 -1.12
C PRO A 232 3.99 12.41 -0.61
N VAL A 233 3.65 11.61 0.41
CA VAL A 233 2.25 11.38 0.82
C VAL A 233 2.01 11.84 2.25
N PRO A 234 1.31 12.97 2.47
CA PRO A 234 0.99 13.43 3.81
C PRO A 234 0.13 12.43 4.60
N ILE A 235 0.35 12.39 5.92
CA ILE A 235 -0.41 11.51 6.83
C ILE A 235 -1.91 11.81 6.83
N SER A 236 -2.31 13.03 6.43
CA SER A 236 -3.71 13.44 6.26
C SER A 236 -4.48 12.53 5.30
N GLN A 237 -3.83 11.98 4.28
CA GLN A 237 -4.42 11.04 3.34
C GLN A 237 -4.93 9.77 4.05
N SER A 238 -4.12 9.21 4.93
CA SER A 238 -4.46 8.03 5.74
C SER A 238 -5.50 8.35 6.81
N ILE A 239 -5.36 9.49 7.49
CA ILE A 239 -6.24 9.92 8.58
C ILE A 239 -7.65 10.24 8.07
N ASN A 240 -7.76 10.99 6.97
CA ASN A 240 -9.05 11.34 6.40
C ASN A 240 -9.83 10.12 5.92
N PHE A 241 -9.13 9.14 5.32
CA PHE A 241 -9.76 7.88 4.91
C PHE A 241 -10.25 7.06 6.11
N TYR A 242 -9.45 6.98 7.17
CA TYR A 242 -9.85 6.34 8.42
C TYR A 242 -11.12 6.98 8.99
N ASN A 243 -11.16 8.30 9.16
CA ASN A 243 -12.31 9.03 9.69
C ASN A 243 -13.56 8.86 8.80
N LYS A 244 -13.38 8.91 7.47
CA LYS A 244 -14.46 8.63 6.52
C LYS A 244 -15.09 7.26 6.78
N LEU A 245 -14.28 6.23 6.92
CA LEU A 245 -14.80 4.88 7.14
C LEU A 245 -15.58 4.78 8.45
N LEU A 246 -15.10 5.40 9.53
CA LEU A 246 -15.83 5.41 10.79
C LEU A 246 -17.22 6.04 10.63
N SER A 247 -17.30 7.16 9.92
CA SER A 247 -18.58 7.81 9.59
C SER A 247 -19.49 6.89 8.79
N ASP A 248 -18.97 6.25 7.73
CA ASP A 248 -19.74 5.33 6.88
C ASP A 248 -20.24 4.09 7.65
N PHE A 249 -19.43 3.60 8.60
CA PHE A 249 -19.81 2.52 9.52
C PHE A 249 -20.68 2.99 10.69
N ARG A 250 -21.07 4.27 10.71
CA ARG A 250 -21.90 4.89 11.75
C ARG A 250 -21.31 4.72 13.15
N GLU A 251 -20.02 5.01 13.29
CA GLU A 251 -19.38 5.05 14.61
C GLU A 251 -19.87 6.30 15.38
N THR A 252 -20.41 6.09 16.55
CA THR A 252 -20.99 7.14 17.40
C THR A 252 -20.03 7.63 18.48
N ASP A 253 -19.03 6.83 18.84
CA ASP A 253 -18.01 7.21 19.79
C ASP A 253 -17.00 8.17 19.14
N THR A 254 -17.15 9.45 19.42
CA THR A 254 -16.28 10.51 18.86
C THR A 254 -14.81 10.34 19.28
N SER A 255 -14.52 9.68 20.39
CA SER A 255 -13.16 9.42 20.86
C SER A 255 -12.38 8.48 19.92
N LYS A 256 -13.07 7.71 19.07
CA LYS A 256 -12.47 6.81 18.08
C LYS A 256 -11.97 7.55 16.84
N TYR A 257 -12.49 8.75 16.57
CA TYR A 257 -12.03 9.56 15.45
C TYR A 257 -10.70 10.26 15.76
N VAL A 258 -9.94 10.56 14.72
CA VAL A 258 -8.86 11.54 14.81
C VAL A 258 -9.50 12.92 14.73
N ASN A 259 -9.40 13.71 15.80
CA ASN A 259 -9.94 15.07 15.81
C ASN A 259 -9.05 16.05 15.01
N LYS A 260 -9.56 17.25 14.75
CA LYS A 260 -8.86 18.26 13.94
C LYS A 260 -7.59 18.78 14.62
N GLU A 261 -7.61 18.88 15.94
CA GLU A 261 -6.52 19.38 16.78
C GLU A 261 -5.34 18.39 16.71
N ASP A 262 -5.60 17.09 16.92
CA ASP A 262 -4.58 16.03 16.83
C ASP A 262 -3.97 15.99 15.42
N LEU A 263 -4.81 16.03 14.37
CA LEU A 263 -4.33 16.05 12.99
C LEU A 263 -3.43 17.28 12.75
N LYS A 264 -3.89 18.48 13.12
CA LYS A 264 -3.12 19.71 12.94
C LYS A 264 -1.81 19.66 13.71
N PHE A 265 -1.84 19.13 14.94
CA PHE A 265 -0.64 19.00 15.77
C PHE A 265 0.37 18.06 15.08
N MET A 266 -0.05 16.84 14.68
CA MET A 266 0.83 15.87 14.03
C MET A 266 1.43 16.40 12.72
N VAL A 267 0.64 17.10 11.91
CA VAL A 267 1.12 17.69 10.65
C VAL A 267 2.13 18.80 10.91
N ASN A 268 1.89 19.69 11.88
CA ASN A 268 2.77 20.85 12.11
C ASN A 268 4.05 20.49 12.87
N SER A 269 3.96 19.60 13.87
CA SER A 269 5.08 19.29 14.76
C SER A 269 5.83 18.00 14.39
N GLN A 270 5.28 17.19 13.46
CA GLN A 270 5.82 15.87 13.09
C GLN A 270 6.11 14.98 14.32
N SER A 271 5.27 15.09 15.33
CA SER A 271 5.36 14.36 16.60
C SER A 271 3.99 14.24 17.25
N PHE A 272 3.89 13.48 18.34
CA PHE A 272 2.70 13.46 19.19
C PHE A 272 3.10 13.35 20.66
N PRO A 273 2.67 14.26 21.56
CA PRO A 273 3.23 14.40 22.91
C PRO A 273 2.87 13.25 23.85
N TYR A 274 1.78 12.53 23.57
CA TYR A 274 1.30 11.43 24.42
C TYR A 274 1.75 10.04 23.93
N SER A 275 2.76 9.99 23.04
CA SER A 275 3.30 8.73 22.56
C SER A 275 3.98 7.96 23.69
N ASN A 276 3.60 6.69 23.86
CA ASN A 276 4.31 5.80 24.78
C ASN A 276 5.47 5.16 24.02
N SER A 277 6.71 5.50 24.41
CA SER A 277 7.94 5.00 23.77
C SER A 277 8.09 3.46 23.83
N SER A 278 7.36 2.79 24.73
CA SER A 278 7.33 1.33 24.81
C SER A 278 6.44 0.68 23.75
N ASN A 279 5.50 1.43 23.15
CA ASN A 279 4.62 0.91 22.12
C ASN A 279 5.29 1.00 20.75
N LYS A 280 5.61 -0.14 20.14
CA LYS A 280 6.40 -0.22 18.93
C LYS A 280 5.75 -1.07 17.84
N ILE A 281 6.02 -0.69 16.60
CA ILE A 281 5.83 -1.49 15.41
C ILE A 281 7.22 -1.82 14.81
N GLY A 282 7.67 -3.06 14.95
CA GLY A 282 9.05 -3.42 14.67
C GLY A 282 10.01 -2.62 15.56
N ASN A 283 10.91 -1.85 14.96
CA ASN A 283 11.84 -0.95 15.67
C ASN A 283 11.35 0.52 15.73
N ARG A 284 10.15 0.83 15.21
CA ARG A 284 9.57 2.17 15.17
C ARG A 284 8.64 2.39 16.37
N THR A 285 8.70 3.57 16.98
CA THR A 285 7.75 3.96 18.03
C THR A 285 6.39 4.26 17.39
N ILE A 286 5.31 3.75 17.98
CA ILE A 286 3.96 4.16 17.61
C ILE A 286 3.67 5.48 18.33
N LEU A 287 3.44 6.54 17.53
CA LEU A 287 3.19 7.88 18.03
C LEU A 287 1.70 8.13 18.31
N TYR A 288 0.85 7.60 17.43
CA TYR A 288 -0.58 7.75 17.52
C TYR A 288 -1.29 6.52 16.98
N GLN A 289 -2.32 6.05 17.67
CA GLN A 289 -3.11 4.92 17.22
C GLN A 289 -4.57 5.10 17.58
N LYS A 290 -5.44 4.81 16.65
CA LYS A 290 -6.89 4.75 16.82
C LYS A 290 -7.42 3.48 16.19
N ALA A 291 -8.48 2.95 16.79
CA ALA A 291 -9.18 1.84 16.18
C ALA A 291 -10.67 1.87 16.53
N SER A 292 -11.48 1.42 15.57
CA SER A 292 -12.89 1.16 15.75
C SER A 292 -13.26 -0.06 14.93
N LYS A 293 -14.08 -0.95 15.51
CA LYS A 293 -14.54 -2.17 14.83
C LYS A 293 -13.36 -3.02 14.37
N LYS A 294 -13.14 -3.13 13.07
CA LYS A 294 -12.01 -3.86 12.47
C LYS A 294 -11.09 -2.95 11.63
N ILE A 295 -11.17 -1.65 11.88
CA ILE A 295 -10.38 -0.63 11.20
C ILE A 295 -9.41 -0.04 12.21
N MET A 296 -8.13 -0.03 11.89
CA MET A 296 -7.07 0.53 12.70
C MET A 296 -6.24 1.54 11.90
N LEU A 297 -5.94 2.68 12.51
CA LEU A 297 -4.97 3.66 12.04
C LEU A 297 -3.78 3.66 12.99
N THR A 298 -2.58 3.61 12.44
CA THR A 298 -1.33 3.71 13.19
C THR A 298 -0.41 4.73 12.54
N ILE A 299 -0.03 5.77 13.27
CA ILE A 299 1.00 6.73 12.90
C ILE A 299 2.25 6.38 13.72
N PHE A 300 3.36 6.15 13.03
CA PHE A 300 4.61 5.70 13.66
C PHE A 300 5.77 6.64 13.34
N GLU A 301 6.80 6.59 14.16
CA GLU A 301 8.06 7.30 13.92
C GLU A 301 8.75 6.75 12.68
N GLY A 302 8.66 7.49 11.57
CA GLY A 302 9.17 7.07 10.27
C GLY A 302 8.73 8.00 9.15
N GLY A 303 9.20 7.72 7.94
CA GLY A 303 8.90 8.46 6.72
C GLY A 303 7.99 7.68 5.78
N HIS A 304 8.23 7.84 4.48
CA HIS A 304 7.51 7.14 3.42
C HIS A 304 8.00 5.69 3.29
N GLU A 305 7.51 4.81 4.14
CA GLU A 305 7.99 3.42 4.23
C GLU A 305 6.89 2.41 4.57
N MET A 306 7.15 1.13 4.29
CA MET A 306 6.42 -0.02 4.79
C MET A 306 7.37 -0.98 5.52
N LEU A 307 6.96 -1.46 6.67
CA LEU A 307 7.65 -2.50 7.42
C LEU A 307 7.08 -3.87 7.04
N SER A 308 7.64 -4.50 6.02
CA SER A 308 7.07 -5.68 5.34
C SER A 308 6.77 -6.85 6.28
N LYS A 309 7.64 -7.13 7.24
CA LYS A 309 7.42 -8.17 8.25
C LYS A 309 6.18 -7.83 9.10
N GLN A 310 6.08 -6.60 9.59
CA GLN A 310 4.98 -6.13 10.42
C GLN A 310 3.67 -6.06 9.61
N ALA A 311 3.75 -5.66 8.33
CA ALA A 311 2.59 -5.64 7.45
C ALA A 311 1.93 -7.02 7.35
N LEU A 312 2.71 -8.09 7.26
CA LEU A 312 2.22 -9.47 7.29
C LEU A 312 1.76 -9.91 8.69
N GLU A 313 2.56 -9.67 9.72
CA GLU A 313 2.24 -10.08 11.09
C GLU A 313 0.91 -9.50 11.57
N TYR A 314 0.69 -8.19 11.36
CA TYR A 314 -0.52 -7.51 11.78
C TYR A 314 -1.77 -8.00 11.06
N ILE A 315 -1.68 -8.33 9.76
CA ILE A 315 -2.83 -8.77 8.98
C ILE A 315 -3.15 -10.25 9.19
N LEU A 316 -2.13 -11.09 9.44
CA LEU A 316 -2.30 -12.52 9.68
C LEU A 316 -2.73 -12.83 11.12
N TYR A 317 -2.29 -12.00 12.08
CA TYR A 317 -2.52 -12.19 13.51
C TYR A 317 -3.09 -10.90 14.17
N PRO A 318 -4.24 -10.40 13.72
CA PRO A 318 -4.75 -9.09 14.16
C PRO A 318 -5.03 -9.05 15.68
N ARG A 319 -5.38 -10.18 16.32
CA ARG A 319 -5.68 -10.23 17.76
C ARG A 319 -4.47 -9.98 18.66
N ASN A 320 -3.25 -10.27 18.18
CA ASN A 320 -2.02 -10.09 18.98
C ASN A 320 -1.60 -8.62 19.09
N HIS A 321 -2.15 -7.76 18.24
CA HIS A 321 -1.78 -6.35 18.11
C HIS A 321 -2.93 -5.39 18.46
N GLN A 322 -4.11 -5.93 18.76
CA GLN A 322 -5.28 -5.17 19.21
C GLN A 322 -5.34 -5.20 20.76
N ARG A 323 -4.37 -4.58 21.42
CA ARG A 323 -4.53 -4.21 22.84
C ARG A 323 -5.18 -2.83 22.88
N PHE A 324 -6.46 -2.81 23.09
CA PHE A 324 -7.28 -1.62 23.39
C PHE A 324 -7.36 -1.42 24.89
#